data_7b791567a2c5472d8f1d62ba3e96698c
#
_entry.id   7b791567a2c5472d8f1d62ba3e96698c
#
_cell.length_a   1.000
_cell.length_b   1.000
_cell.length_c   1.000
_cell.angle_alpha   90.00
_cell.angle_beta   90.00
_cell.angle_gamma   90.00
#
_symmetry.space_group_name_H-M   'P 1'
#
loop_
_entity.id
_entity.type
_entity.pdbx_description
1 polymer ?
#
loop_
_entity_poly.entity_id
_entity_poly.type
_entity_poly.pdbx_seq_one_letter_code
_entity_poly.pdbx_strand_id
1 'polypeptide(L)'
;MKYRSEIDGLRALAVVSVVIYHFFPNLMPSGYLGVDIFFVISGYLITNHIVNLEHKNTFETLKKFYSRRIKRLFPALFVFLLLTTFFLTFVLLNADFEKYVSSLIAVQTFWANFFFWRDGGYFGGNDQLKPLLHTWSLSVEEQFYLFYPTFILFAFWIRKKINLSLDFFIALLMFCSLSFWLYLNHIGGENPAFFLLPTRMWQFCLGGFIALLQFNKKFKIKVNNDN
;
A
#
# COMPACT_ATOMS: atom_id res chain seq x y z
N MET A 1 3.78 18.91 6.87
CA MET A 1 5.03 18.40 6.25
C MET A 1 5.45 19.37 5.18
N LYS A 2 6.76 19.69 5.08
CA LYS A 2 7.26 20.39 3.89
C LYS A 2 7.09 19.50 2.66
N TYR A 3 6.72 20.09 1.54
CA TYR A 3 6.66 19.41 0.25
C TYR A 3 8.03 18.81 -0.11
N ARG A 4 8.05 17.60 -0.68
CA ARG A 4 9.28 16.87 -1.05
C ARG A 4 9.15 16.37 -2.48
N SER A 5 9.78 17.11 -3.38
CA SER A 5 9.78 16.81 -4.83
C SER A 5 10.39 15.45 -5.16
N GLU A 6 11.33 14.97 -4.33
CA GLU A 6 11.97 13.66 -4.51
C GLU A 6 10.98 12.51 -4.40
N ILE A 7 9.98 12.63 -3.51
CA ILE A 7 8.93 11.61 -3.34
C ILE A 7 8.00 11.59 -4.55
N ASP A 8 7.67 12.75 -5.10
CA ASP A 8 6.85 12.82 -6.30
C ASP A 8 7.62 12.32 -7.53
N GLY A 9 8.92 12.56 -7.60
CA GLY A 9 9.79 11.96 -8.61
C GLY A 9 9.82 10.43 -8.55
N LEU A 10 9.97 9.86 -7.35
CA LEU A 10 9.91 8.40 -7.16
C LEU A 10 8.54 7.82 -7.52
N ARG A 11 7.45 8.52 -7.21
CA ARG A 11 6.10 8.11 -7.63
C ARG A 11 5.94 8.14 -9.14
N ALA A 12 6.44 9.18 -9.80
CA ALA A 12 6.40 9.27 -11.26
C ALA A 12 7.15 8.11 -11.90
N LEU A 13 8.37 7.79 -11.43
CA LEU A 13 9.13 6.65 -11.89
C LEU A 13 8.36 5.34 -11.69
N ALA A 14 7.75 5.14 -10.52
CA ALA A 14 6.96 3.96 -10.22
C ALA A 14 5.75 3.81 -11.16
N VAL A 15 5.00 4.89 -11.44
CA VAL A 15 3.89 4.87 -12.40
C VAL A 15 4.39 4.53 -13.79
N VAL A 16 5.43 5.22 -14.27
CA VAL A 16 5.97 5.01 -15.61
C VAL A 16 6.45 3.57 -15.79
N SER A 17 7.13 3.00 -14.78
CA SER A 17 7.57 1.60 -14.80
C SER A 17 6.41 0.63 -14.97
N VAL A 18 5.32 0.82 -14.20
CA VAL A 18 4.13 -0.03 -14.30
C VAL A 18 3.44 0.12 -15.65
N VAL A 19 3.32 1.35 -16.16
CA VAL A 19 2.71 1.61 -17.48
C VAL A 19 3.53 0.95 -18.60
N ILE A 20 4.85 1.10 -18.58
CA ILE A 20 5.73 0.47 -19.58
C ILE A 20 5.58 -1.05 -19.52
N TYR A 21 5.53 -1.65 -18.32
CA TYR A 21 5.34 -3.10 -18.17
C TYR A 21 4.04 -3.59 -18.82
N HIS A 22 2.93 -2.84 -18.68
CA HIS A 22 1.65 -3.26 -19.26
C HIS A 22 1.56 -3.08 -20.78
N PHE A 23 2.16 -2.04 -21.33
CA PHE A 23 2.12 -1.79 -22.77
C PHE A 23 3.30 -2.43 -23.53
N PHE A 24 4.45 -2.54 -22.91
CA PHE A 24 5.71 -3.01 -23.51
C PHE A 24 6.45 -3.96 -22.55
N PRO A 25 5.89 -5.14 -22.22
CA PRO A 25 6.48 -6.04 -21.22
C PRO A 25 7.91 -6.48 -21.54
N ASN A 26 8.24 -6.59 -22.83
CA ASN A 26 9.60 -6.94 -23.28
C ASN A 26 10.62 -5.82 -23.04
N LEU A 27 10.19 -4.55 -22.99
CA LEU A 27 11.08 -3.41 -22.74
C LEU A 27 11.44 -3.30 -21.26
N MET A 28 10.51 -3.59 -20.37
CA MET A 28 10.70 -3.48 -18.91
C MET A 28 10.01 -4.63 -18.16
N PRO A 29 10.54 -5.87 -18.24
CA PRO A 29 9.89 -7.04 -17.62
C PRO A 29 9.66 -6.90 -16.12
N SER A 30 10.53 -6.16 -15.40
CA SER A 30 10.44 -5.91 -13.96
C SER A 30 9.63 -4.66 -13.59
N GLY A 31 8.93 -4.03 -14.54
CA GLY A 31 8.21 -2.76 -14.30
C GLY A 31 7.08 -2.87 -13.26
N TYR A 32 6.53 -4.06 -13.04
CA TYR A 32 5.56 -4.33 -11.97
C TYR A 32 6.10 -4.02 -10.57
N LEU A 33 7.44 -4.01 -10.36
CA LEU A 33 8.07 -3.60 -9.10
C LEU A 33 7.80 -2.12 -8.76
N GLY A 34 7.29 -1.32 -9.69
CA GLY A 34 6.79 0.03 -9.40
C GLY A 34 5.72 0.04 -8.30
N VAL A 35 4.90 -1.02 -8.19
CA VAL A 35 3.92 -1.16 -7.11
C VAL A 35 4.62 -1.28 -5.75
N ASP A 36 5.73 -2.00 -5.68
CA ASP A 36 6.51 -2.18 -4.45
C ASP A 36 7.11 -0.84 -3.99
N ILE A 37 7.56 -0.01 -4.93
CA ILE A 37 8.01 1.36 -4.65
C ILE A 37 6.88 2.19 -4.04
N PHE A 38 5.64 2.08 -4.55
CA PHE A 38 4.48 2.75 -3.94
C PHE A 38 4.23 2.31 -2.51
N PHE A 39 4.32 1.02 -2.22
CA PHE A 39 4.14 0.49 -0.87
C PHE A 39 5.21 1.03 0.10
N VAL A 40 6.47 1.09 -0.32
CA VAL A 40 7.56 1.69 0.47
C VAL A 40 7.30 3.18 0.73
N ILE A 41 6.92 3.95 -0.31
CA ILE A 41 6.59 5.37 -0.17
C ILE A 41 5.41 5.56 0.80
N SER A 42 4.38 4.74 0.70
CA SER A 42 3.20 4.81 1.55
C SER A 42 3.55 4.53 3.01
N GLY A 43 4.35 3.51 3.28
CA GLY A 43 4.87 3.21 4.61
C GLY A 43 5.71 4.34 5.19
N TYR A 44 6.59 4.93 4.38
CA TYR A 44 7.40 6.08 4.78
C TYR A 44 6.53 7.28 5.17
N LEU A 45 5.56 7.64 4.33
CA LEU A 45 4.74 8.84 4.56
C LEU A 45 3.84 8.72 5.78
N ILE A 46 3.19 7.56 5.98
CA ILE A 46 2.30 7.37 7.14
C ILE A 46 3.09 7.31 8.44
N THR A 47 4.22 6.60 8.48
CA THR A 47 5.07 6.51 9.67
C THR A 47 5.61 7.88 10.03
N ASN A 48 6.17 8.62 9.08
CA ASN A 48 6.65 9.97 9.32
C ASN A 48 5.53 10.91 9.79
N HIS A 49 4.29 10.71 9.34
CA HIS A 49 3.14 11.46 9.81
C HIS A 49 2.83 11.13 11.27
N ILE A 50 2.72 9.85 11.61
CA ILE A 50 2.32 9.38 12.95
C ILE A 50 3.39 9.73 14.01
N VAL A 51 4.66 9.51 13.72
CA VAL A 51 5.76 9.78 14.67
C VAL A 51 5.86 11.27 15.01
N ASN A 52 5.57 12.16 14.06
CA ASN A 52 5.51 13.60 14.33
C ASN A 52 4.25 14.03 15.12
N LEU A 53 3.34 13.11 15.44
CA LEU A 53 2.12 13.37 16.21
C LEU A 53 2.23 13.04 17.69
N GLU A 54 3.31 12.40 18.15
CA GLU A 54 3.47 11.88 19.51
C GLU A 54 3.16 12.92 20.62
N HIS A 55 3.11 14.23 20.26
CA HIS A 55 2.83 15.33 21.17
C HIS A 55 1.50 16.07 20.91
N LYS A 56 0.61 15.53 20.02
CA LYS A 56 -0.65 16.17 19.64
C LYS A 56 -1.83 15.26 19.91
N ASN A 57 -3.05 15.84 19.89
CA ASN A 57 -4.26 15.03 19.97
C ASN A 57 -4.34 14.03 18.80
N THR A 58 -3.99 12.78 19.09
CA THR A 58 -3.83 11.68 18.12
C THR A 58 -5.12 11.45 17.33
N PHE A 59 -6.28 11.49 18.01
CA PHE A 59 -7.57 11.24 17.39
C PHE A 59 -7.91 12.29 16.32
N GLU A 60 -7.78 13.58 16.64
CA GLU A 60 -8.06 14.65 15.67
C GLU A 60 -7.13 14.58 14.47
N THR A 61 -5.89 14.18 14.67
CA THR A 61 -4.92 14.13 13.58
C THR A 61 -5.14 12.94 12.67
N LEU A 62 -5.49 11.78 13.22
CA LEU A 62 -5.94 10.63 12.42
C LEU A 62 -7.20 10.97 11.65
N LYS A 63 -8.20 11.62 12.29
CA LYS A 63 -9.41 12.09 11.61
C LYS A 63 -9.09 13.01 10.44
N LYS A 64 -8.18 13.97 10.61
CA LYS A 64 -7.71 14.87 9.54
C LYS A 64 -6.96 14.11 8.44
N PHE A 65 -6.15 13.11 8.79
CA PHE A 65 -5.45 12.26 7.83
C PHE A 65 -6.45 11.49 6.95
N TYR A 66 -7.36 10.73 7.55
CA TYR A 66 -8.37 9.96 6.80
C TYR A 66 -9.30 10.87 5.98
N SER A 67 -9.75 12.00 6.53
CA SER A 67 -10.59 12.96 5.81
C SER A 67 -9.91 13.49 4.54
N ARG A 68 -8.62 13.85 4.61
CA ARG A 68 -7.86 14.29 3.43
C ARG A 68 -7.68 13.18 2.40
N ARG A 69 -7.46 11.94 2.87
CA ARG A 69 -7.29 10.79 2.00
C ARG A 69 -8.59 10.45 1.26
N ILE A 70 -9.70 10.38 1.98
CA ILE A 70 -11.04 10.16 1.41
C ILE A 70 -11.35 11.21 0.35
N LYS A 71 -11.19 12.49 0.67
CA LYS A 71 -11.45 13.60 -0.27
C LYS A 71 -10.58 13.55 -1.53
N ARG A 72 -9.39 12.95 -1.46
CA ARG A 72 -8.49 12.81 -2.60
C ARG A 72 -8.77 11.55 -3.41
N LEU A 73 -9.04 10.43 -2.76
CA LEU A 73 -9.16 9.13 -3.42
C LEU A 73 -10.55 8.90 -3.99
N PHE A 74 -11.60 9.11 -3.21
CA PHE A 74 -12.96 8.73 -3.59
C PHE A 74 -13.49 9.42 -4.85
N PRO A 75 -13.29 10.74 -5.03
CA PRO A 75 -13.77 11.37 -6.25
C PRO A 75 -13.12 10.82 -7.52
N ALA A 76 -11.79 10.60 -7.48
CA ALA A 76 -11.06 10.04 -8.61
C ALA A 76 -11.45 8.58 -8.89
N LEU A 77 -11.56 7.75 -7.83
CA LEU A 77 -12.00 6.36 -7.94
C LEU A 77 -13.43 6.29 -8.50
N PHE A 78 -14.34 7.11 -7.99
CA PHE A 78 -15.73 7.13 -8.45
C PHE A 78 -15.84 7.46 -9.93
N VAL A 79 -15.17 8.53 -10.38
CA VAL A 79 -15.18 8.92 -11.81
C VAL A 79 -14.56 7.82 -12.67
N PHE A 80 -13.43 7.24 -12.23
CA PHE A 80 -12.79 6.13 -12.93
C PHE A 80 -13.73 4.92 -13.07
N LEU A 81 -14.37 4.48 -11.98
CA LEU A 81 -15.29 3.34 -12.00
C LEU A 81 -16.52 3.62 -12.86
N LEU A 82 -17.06 4.83 -12.79
CA LEU A 82 -18.23 5.25 -13.59
C LEU A 82 -17.92 5.22 -15.08
N LEU A 83 -16.80 5.83 -15.51
CA LEU A 83 -16.38 5.82 -16.90
C LEU A 83 -16.07 4.41 -17.40
N THR A 84 -15.33 3.62 -16.61
CA THR A 84 -14.99 2.24 -16.95
C THR A 84 -16.26 1.40 -17.11
N THR A 85 -17.22 1.51 -16.18
CA THR A 85 -18.50 0.80 -16.26
C THR A 85 -19.27 1.21 -17.52
N PHE A 86 -19.36 2.52 -17.80
CA PHE A 86 -20.05 3.03 -19.00
C PHE A 86 -19.48 2.41 -20.29
N PHE A 87 -18.17 2.41 -20.47
CA PHE A 87 -17.56 1.83 -21.68
C PHE A 87 -17.70 0.30 -21.73
N LEU A 88 -17.56 -0.39 -20.61
CA LEU A 88 -17.58 -1.86 -20.57
C LEU A 88 -19.00 -2.43 -20.79
N THR A 89 -20.08 -1.68 -20.53
CA THR A 89 -21.44 -2.09 -20.88
C THR A 89 -21.65 -2.32 -22.38
N PHE A 90 -20.84 -1.68 -23.23
CA PHE A 90 -20.92 -1.86 -24.68
C PHE A 90 -19.93 -2.88 -25.25
N VAL A 91 -18.95 -3.30 -24.45
CA VAL A 91 -17.85 -4.14 -24.94
C VAL A 91 -17.91 -5.56 -24.39
N LEU A 92 -18.30 -5.74 -23.12
CA LEU A 92 -18.28 -7.04 -22.46
C LEU A 92 -19.54 -7.87 -22.80
N LEU A 93 -19.32 -9.17 -22.95
CA LEU A 93 -20.42 -10.14 -23.02
C LEU A 93 -21.04 -10.33 -21.63
N ASN A 94 -22.30 -10.82 -21.57
CA ASN A 94 -23.04 -10.92 -20.31
C ASN A 94 -22.30 -11.65 -19.19
N ALA A 95 -21.63 -12.78 -19.48
CA ALA A 95 -20.89 -13.54 -18.48
C ALA A 95 -19.66 -12.80 -17.93
N ASP A 96 -18.95 -12.05 -18.79
CA ASP A 96 -17.80 -11.26 -18.38
C ASP A 96 -18.24 -10.00 -17.65
N PHE A 97 -19.40 -9.45 -18.01
CA PHE A 97 -19.99 -8.30 -17.33
C PHE A 97 -20.42 -8.66 -15.89
N GLU A 98 -20.98 -9.85 -15.64
CA GLU A 98 -21.29 -10.32 -14.27
C GLU A 98 -20.04 -10.40 -13.39
N LYS A 99 -18.93 -10.95 -13.93
CA LYS A 99 -17.64 -10.96 -13.24
C LYS A 99 -17.10 -9.55 -12.98
N TYR A 100 -17.23 -8.67 -13.97
CA TYR A 100 -16.87 -7.26 -13.82
C TYR A 100 -17.65 -6.59 -12.68
N VAL A 101 -18.98 -6.77 -12.61
CA VAL A 101 -19.81 -6.22 -11.53
C VAL A 101 -19.38 -6.73 -10.16
N SER A 102 -19.06 -8.03 -10.06
CA SER A 102 -18.53 -8.61 -8.82
C SER A 102 -17.20 -7.98 -8.41
N SER A 103 -16.31 -7.74 -9.38
CA SER A 103 -15.03 -7.04 -9.14
C SER A 103 -15.24 -5.58 -8.75
N LEU A 104 -16.25 -4.91 -9.31
CA LEU A 104 -16.61 -3.52 -8.99
C LEU A 104 -17.00 -3.37 -7.50
N ILE A 105 -17.80 -4.30 -6.97
CA ILE A 105 -18.15 -4.33 -5.54
C ILE A 105 -16.90 -4.52 -4.69
N ALA A 106 -16.03 -5.45 -5.09
CA ALA A 106 -14.79 -5.70 -4.38
C ALA A 106 -13.85 -4.48 -4.35
N VAL A 107 -13.79 -3.71 -5.44
CA VAL A 107 -13.01 -2.45 -5.51
C VAL A 107 -13.59 -1.39 -4.58
N GLN A 108 -14.90 -1.19 -4.58
CA GLN A 108 -15.56 -0.19 -3.73
C GLN A 108 -15.40 -0.47 -2.23
N THR A 109 -15.29 -1.74 -1.85
CA THR A 109 -15.09 -2.18 -0.47
C THR A 109 -13.61 -2.36 -0.10
N PHE A 110 -12.68 -2.03 -0.99
CA PHE A 110 -11.23 -2.29 -0.84
C PHE A 110 -10.91 -3.75 -0.54
N TRP A 111 -11.65 -4.66 -1.18
CA TRP A 111 -11.49 -6.12 -1.07
C TRP A 111 -11.03 -6.76 -2.38
N ALA A 112 -10.63 -5.94 -3.38
CA ALA A 112 -10.27 -6.38 -4.72
C ALA A 112 -9.08 -7.35 -4.73
N ASN A 113 -8.11 -7.19 -3.81
CA ASN A 113 -6.99 -8.10 -3.69
C ASN A 113 -7.42 -9.54 -3.33
N PHE A 114 -8.40 -9.72 -2.45
CA PHE A 114 -8.95 -11.04 -2.13
C PHE A 114 -9.80 -11.59 -3.26
N PHE A 115 -10.56 -10.73 -3.94
CA PHE A 115 -11.37 -11.13 -5.09
C PHE A 115 -10.48 -11.69 -6.21
N PHE A 116 -9.47 -10.94 -6.65
CA PHE A 116 -8.58 -11.36 -7.73
C PHE A 116 -7.66 -12.51 -7.34
N TRP A 117 -7.27 -12.62 -6.09
CA TRP A 117 -6.58 -13.80 -5.60
C TRP A 117 -7.41 -15.08 -5.81
N ARG A 118 -8.71 -15.05 -5.51
CA ARG A 118 -9.61 -16.20 -5.67
C ARG A 118 -10.02 -16.46 -7.13
N ASP A 119 -10.05 -15.42 -7.96
CA ASP A 119 -10.44 -15.48 -9.37
C ASP A 119 -9.28 -15.90 -10.30
N GLY A 120 -8.36 -16.72 -9.81
CA GLY A 120 -7.24 -17.28 -10.60
C GLY A 120 -5.95 -16.47 -10.58
N GLY A 121 -5.91 -15.36 -9.84
CA GLY A 121 -4.69 -14.56 -9.61
C GLY A 121 -4.23 -13.74 -10.81
N TYR A 122 -3.03 -13.19 -10.70
CA TYR A 122 -2.39 -12.33 -11.70
C TYR A 122 -1.71 -13.16 -12.83
N PHE A 123 -1.34 -14.40 -12.54
CA PHE A 123 -0.57 -15.25 -13.46
C PHE A 123 -1.42 -16.27 -14.21
N GLY A 124 -2.75 -16.19 -14.12
CA GLY A 124 -3.71 -17.19 -14.64
C GLY A 124 -4.05 -17.12 -16.14
N GLY A 125 -3.38 -16.29 -16.93
CA GLY A 125 -3.50 -16.24 -18.40
C GLY A 125 -4.72 -15.52 -18.99
N ASN A 126 -5.75 -15.18 -18.19
CA ASN A 126 -6.95 -14.44 -18.65
C ASN A 126 -6.99 -13.00 -18.12
N ASP A 127 -5.86 -12.41 -17.82
CA ASP A 127 -5.76 -11.09 -17.18
C ASP A 127 -6.28 -9.94 -18.05
N GLN A 128 -6.26 -10.12 -19.38
CA GLN A 128 -6.79 -9.15 -20.35
C GLN A 128 -8.29 -8.92 -20.21
N LEU A 129 -9.03 -9.88 -19.63
CA LEU A 129 -10.47 -9.76 -19.38
C LEU A 129 -10.82 -9.24 -17.98
N LYS A 130 -9.81 -8.80 -17.19
CA LYS A 130 -9.99 -8.27 -15.83
C LYS A 130 -9.71 -6.76 -15.75
N PRO A 131 -10.62 -5.88 -16.22
CA PRO A 131 -10.35 -4.45 -16.37
C PRO A 131 -9.95 -3.75 -15.06
N LEU A 132 -10.44 -4.23 -13.91
CA LEU A 132 -10.16 -3.67 -12.59
C LEU A 132 -9.03 -4.39 -11.85
N LEU A 133 -8.30 -5.33 -12.47
CA LEU A 133 -7.26 -6.12 -11.82
C LEU A 133 -6.24 -5.24 -11.07
N HIS A 134 -5.75 -4.17 -11.71
CA HIS A 134 -4.75 -3.27 -11.15
C HIS A 134 -5.17 -2.59 -9.83
N THR A 135 -6.47 -2.57 -9.49
CA THR A 135 -6.98 -2.01 -8.24
C THR A 135 -6.69 -2.87 -7.02
N TRP A 136 -6.15 -4.09 -7.19
CA TRP A 136 -5.72 -4.93 -6.08
C TRP A 136 -4.70 -4.22 -5.17
N SER A 137 -3.76 -3.52 -5.76
CA SER A 137 -2.72 -2.81 -5.01
C SER A 137 -3.28 -1.64 -4.20
N LEU A 138 -4.29 -0.94 -4.75
CA LEU A 138 -5.04 0.10 -4.03
C LEU A 138 -5.75 -0.49 -2.81
N SER A 139 -6.37 -1.68 -2.93
CA SER A 139 -7.02 -2.35 -1.81
C SER A 139 -6.02 -2.72 -0.71
N VAL A 140 -4.86 -3.27 -1.05
CA VAL A 140 -3.78 -3.56 -0.10
C VAL A 140 -3.30 -2.28 0.60
N GLU A 141 -3.15 -1.18 -0.14
CA GLU A 141 -2.73 0.10 0.41
C GLU A 141 -3.76 0.68 1.40
N GLU A 142 -5.07 0.63 1.08
CA GLU A 142 -6.11 1.12 1.98
C GLU A 142 -6.27 0.25 3.23
N GLN A 143 -6.15 -1.08 3.10
CA GLN A 143 -6.07 -1.99 4.25
C GLN A 143 -4.88 -1.65 5.15
N PHE A 144 -3.70 -1.40 4.57
CA PHE A 144 -2.53 -0.96 5.33
C PHE A 144 -2.81 0.35 6.08
N TYR A 145 -3.40 1.35 5.45
CA TYR A 145 -3.73 2.62 6.09
C TYR A 145 -4.76 2.48 7.21
N LEU A 146 -5.62 1.48 7.14
CA LEU A 146 -6.58 1.19 8.21
C LEU A 146 -5.90 0.55 9.44
N PHE A 147 -5.04 -0.43 9.23
CA PHE A 147 -4.45 -1.23 10.32
C PHE A 147 -3.16 -0.64 10.89
N TYR A 148 -2.30 -0.09 10.07
CA TYR A 148 -0.97 0.32 10.47
C TYR A 148 -0.93 1.46 11.50
N PRO A 149 -1.76 2.51 11.42
CA PRO A 149 -1.80 3.54 12.47
C PRO A 149 -2.17 2.96 13.84
N THR A 150 -3.14 2.06 13.88
CA THR A 150 -3.55 1.37 15.11
C THR A 150 -2.41 0.52 15.67
N PHE A 151 -1.69 -0.20 14.81
CA PHE A 151 -0.50 -0.97 15.20
C PHE A 151 0.59 -0.08 15.81
N ILE A 152 0.91 1.04 15.19
CA ILE A 152 1.92 1.99 15.71
C ILE A 152 1.51 2.57 17.06
N LEU A 153 0.24 2.96 17.23
CA LEU A 153 -0.27 3.45 18.52
C LEU A 153 -0.20 2.39 19.61
N PHE A 154 -0.51 1.14 19.27
CA PHE A 154 -0.36 0.01 20.17
C PHE A 154 1.13 -0.24 20.52
N ALA A 155 2.02 -0.15 19.55
CA ALA A 155 3.46 -0.23 19.77
C ALA A 155 3.97 0.88 20.71
N PHE A 156 3.48 2.11 20.58
CA PHE A 156 3.78 3.19 21.52
C PHE A 156 3.28 2.89 22.94
N TRP A 157 2.10 2.31 23.07
CA TRP A 157 1.55 1.93 24.36
C TRP A 157 2.38 0.82 25.05
N ILE A 158 2.76 -0.22 24.30
CA ILE A 158 3.62 -1.30 24.79
C ILE A 158 5.02 -0.78 25.15
N ARG A 159 5.61 0.07 24.29
CA ARG A 159 6.93 0.67 24.53
C ARG A 159 7.05 1.29 25.92
N LYS A 160 5.99 1.98 26.39
CA LYS A 160 5.96 2.57 27.74
C LYS A 160 6.02 1.52 28.85
N LYS A 161 5.60 0.28 28.61
CA LYS A 161 5.57 -0.80 29.60
C LYS A 161 6.84 -1.64 29.65
N ILE A 162 7.42 -1.96 28.46
CA ILE A 162 8.50 -2.95 28.33
C ILE A 162 9.81 -2.35 27.80
N ASN A 163 9.88 -1.02 27.66
CA ASN A 163 11.07 -0.25 27.24
C ASN A 163 11.70 -0.72 25.91
N LEU A 164 10.89 -1.29 25.00
CA LEU A 164 11.33 -1.65 23.64
C LEU A 164 11.18 -0.45 22.69
N SER A 165 12.12 -0.33 21.73
CA SER A 165 12.07 0.75 20.74
C SER A 165 10.98 0.51 19.68
N LEU A 166 10.45 1.59 19.08
CA LEU A 166 9.50 1.48 17.97
C LEU A 166 10.15 0.82 16.74
N ASP A 167 11.45 1.06 16.54
CA ASP A 167 12.24 0.43 15.48
C ASP A 167 12.19 -1.10 15.57
N PHE A 168 12.23 -1.64 16.80
CA PHE A 168 12.10 -3.08 17.04
C PHE A 168 10.76 -3.64 16.56
N PHE A 169 9.64 -2.96 16.89
CA PHE A 169 8.31 -3.44 16.48
C PHE A 169 8.12 -3.42 14.96
N ILE A 170 8.61 -2.36 14.29
CA ILE A 170 8.54 -2.28 12.82
C ILE A 170 9.47 -3.31 12.18
N ALA A 171 10.68 -3.51 12.70
CA ALA A 171 11.60 -4.52 12.19
C ALA A 171 11.05 -5.95 12.38
N LEU A 172 10.43 -6.23 13.53
CA LEU A 172 9.79 -7.53 13.80
C LEU A 172 8.64 -7.79 12.82
N LEU A 173 7.76 -6.80 12.60
CA LEU A 173 6.65 -6.92 11.65
C LEU A 173 7.17 -7.12 10.22
N MET A 174 8.22 -6.39 9.84
CA MET A 174 8.89 -6.54 8.55
C MET A 174 9.45 -7.94 8.37
N PHE A 175 10.16 -8.46 9.36
CA PHE A 175 10.76 -9.80 9.33
C PHE A 175 9.67 -10.89 9.24
N CYS A 176 8.63 -10.83 10.07
CA CYS A 176 7.52 -11.78 10.04
C CYS A 176 6.82 -11.79 8.66
N SER A 177 6.54 -10.61 8.10
CA SER A 177 5.91 -10.48 6.79
C SER A 177 6.79 -11.02 5.66
N LEU A 178 8.09 -10.72 5.67
CA LEU A 178 9.05 -11.22 4.69
C LEU A 178 9.21 -12.74 4.78
N SER A 179 9.31 -13.29 5.99
CA SER A 179 9.37 -14.72 6.21
C SER A 179 8.11 -15.43 5.73
N PHE A 180 6.94 -14.84 5.96
CA PHE A 180 5.67 -15.38 5.48
C PHE A 180 5.57 -15.34 3.95
N TRP A 181 6.03 -14.26 3.32
CA TRP A 181 6.13 -14.17 1.86
C TRP A 181 7.05 -15.24 1.27
N LEU A 182 8.25 -15.42 1.84
CA LEU A 182 9.20 -16.47 1.43
C LEU A 182 8.61 -17.86 1.59
N TYR A 183 7.96 -18.13 2.72
CA TYR A 183 7.32 -19.42 2.99
C TYR A 183 6.24 -19.75 1.94
N LEU A 184 5.34 -18.79 1.64
CA LEU A 184 4.31 -19.02 0.63
C LEU A 184 4.88 -19.29 -0.76
N ASN A 185 5.91 -18.53 -1.17
CA ASN A 185 6.57 -18.79 -2.46
C ASN A 185 7.24 -20.17 -2.48
N HIS A 186 7.82 -20.62 -1.36
CA HIS A 186 8.43 -21.94 -1.28
C HIS A 186 7.44 -23.09 -1.44
N ILE A 187 6.21 -22.94 -0.93
CA ILE A 187 5.15 -23.98 -1.04
C ILE A 187 4.28 -23.84 -2.29
N GLY A 188 4.64 -23.00 -3.26
CA GLY A 188 3.88 -22.78 -4.48
C GLY A 188 2.67 -21.84 -4.33
N GLY A 189 2.61 -21.08 -3.23
CA GLY A 189 1.56 -20.09 -2.95
C GLY A 189 1.86 -18.72 -3.56
N GLU A 190 2.22 -18.65 -4.86
CA GLU A 190 2.61 -17.39 -5.51
C GLU A 190 1.47 -16.35 -5.52
N ASN A 191 0.25 -16.79 -5.81
CA ASN A 191 -0.91 -15.89 -5.84
C ASN A 191 -1.21 -15.24 -4.49
N PRO A 192 -1.37 -15.96 -3.36
CA PRO A 192 -1.56 -15.31 -2.07
C PRO A 192 -0.33 -14.51 -1.64
N ALA A 193 0.89 -14.93 -1.99
CA ALA A 193 2.10 -14.17 -1.75
C ALA A 193 2.09 -12.81 -2.48
N PHE A 194 1.46 -12.74 -3.64
CA PHE A 194 1.36 -11.53 -4.46
C PHE A 194 0.27 -10.57 -3.98
N PHE A 195 -0.94 -11.07 -3.65
CA PHE A 195 -2.13 -10.24 -3.45
C PHE A 195 -2.39 -9.84 -1.99
N LEU A 196 -1.88 -10.58 -0.99
CA LEU A 196 -2.31 -10.37 0.38
C LEU A 196 -1.47 -9.32 1.11
N LEU A 197 -2.12 -8.49 1.94
CA LEU A 197 -1.44 -7.50 2.76
C LEU A 197 -0.38 -8.12 3.71
N PRO A 198 -0.61 -9.25 4.44
CA PRO A 198 0.40 -9.80 5.33
C PRO A 198 1.72 -10.15 4.64
N THR A 199 1.70 -10.55 3.39
CA THR A 199 2.90 -10.88 2.59
C THR A 199 3.57 -9.66 1.97
N ARG A 200 2.88 -8.53 1.88
CA ARG A 200 3.36 -7.25 1.35
C ARG A 200 3.71 -6.23 2.42
N MET A 201 3.34 -6.51 3.68
CA MET A 201 3.57 -5.60 4.80
C MET A 201 5.04 -5.21 4.98
N TRP A 202 6.00 -6.10 4.63
CA TRP A 202 7.42 -5.81 4.74
C TRP A 202 7.88 -4.62 3.90
N GLN A 203 7.28 -4.37 2.73
CA GLN A 203 7.58 -3.21 1.88
C GLN A 203 7.15 -1.91 2.56
N PHE A 204 5.95 -1.89 3.11
CA PHE A 204 5.47 -0.74 3.90
C PHE A 204 6.33 -0.52 5.15
N CYS A 205 6.68 -1.60 5.85
CA CYS A 205 7.54 -1.52 7.03
C CYS A 205 8.95 -1.03 6.70
N LEU A 206 9.51 -1.39 5.55
CA LEU A 206 10.78 -0.86 5.06
C LEU A 206 10.72 0.67 4.94
N GLY A 207 9.67 1.19 4.32
CA GLY A 207 9.42 2.63 4.25
C GLY A 207 9.28 3.27 5.63
N GLY A 208 8.53 2.63 6.52
CA GLY A 208 8.35 3.05 7.91
C GLY A 208 9.67 3.09 8.69
N PHE A 209 10.50 2.09 8.51
CA PHE A 209 11.83 2.01 9.16
C PHE A 209 12.75 3.15 8.69
N ILE A 210 12.77 3.45 7.38
CA ILE A 210 13.51 4.59 6.83
C ILE A 210 13.03 5.92 7.46
N ALA A 211 11.71 6.08 7.64
CA ALA A 211 11.15 7.26 8.29
C ALA A 211 11.63 7.42 9.74
N LEU A 212 11.69 6.32 10.51
CA LEU A 212 12.19 6.32 11.88
C LEU A 212 13.68 6.67 11.96
N LEU A 213 14.50 6.09 11.09
CA LEU A 213 15.93 6.42 11.03
C LEU A 213 16.16 7.91 10.81
N GLN A 214 15.40 8.54 9.91
CA GLN A 214 15.48 9.99 9.67
C GLN A 214 15.00 10.81 10.87
N PHE A 215 13.93 10.37 11.54
CA PHE A 215 13.41 11.03 12.73
C PHE A 215 14.43 10.97 13.87
N ASN A 216 14.98 9.81 14.18
CA ASN A 216 15.98 9.60 15.23
C ASN A 216 17.26 10.41 14.98
N LYS A 217 17.73 10.48 13.72
CA LYS A 217 18.88 11.30 13.34
C LYS A 217 18.63 12.80 13.59
N LYS A 218 17.48 13.31 13.20
CA LYS A 218 17.10 14.71 13.43
C LYS A 218 17.00 15.05 14.92
N PHE A 219 16.46 14.15 15.73
CA PHE A 219 16.34 14.32 17.17
C PHE A 219 17.72 14.39 17.84
N LYS A 220 18.65 13.50 17.49
CA LYS A 220 20.04 13.53 18.00
C LYS A 220 20.78 14.82 17.67
N ILE A 221 20.64 15.33 16.43
CA ILE A 221 21.29 16.58 16.01
C ILE A 221 20.73 17.76 16.81
N LYS A 222 19.42 17.80 17.06
CA LYS A 222 18.80 18.87 17.83
C LYS A 222 19.30 18.89 19.27
N VAL A 223 19.36 17.75 19.95
CA VAL A 223 19.85 17.62 21.33
C VAL A 223 21.32 18.05 21.45
N ASN A 224 22.15 17.72 20.45
CA ASN A 224 23.56 18.12 20.46
C ASN A 224 23.79 19.64 20.22
N ASN A 225 22.84 20.32 19.57
CA ASN A 225 22.94 21.76 19.33
C ASN A 225 22.35 22.60 20.48
N ASP A 226 21.56 22.00 21.36
CA ASP A 226 20.92 22.64 22.51
C ASP A 226 21.78 22.47 23.80
N ASN A 227 22.92 21.74 23.74
CA ASN A 227 23.95 21.62 24.78
C ASN A 227 25.21 22.36 24.39
#